data_23142dd3aa3c705c19cbdd165b7d6034
#
_entry.id   23142dd3aa3c705c19cbdd165b7d6034
#
_cell.length_a   1.000
_cell.length_b   1.000
_cell.length_c   1.000
_cell.angle_alpha   90.00
_cell.angle_beta   90.00
_cell.angle_gamma   90.00
#
_symmetry.space_group_name_H-M   'P 1'
#
loop_
_entity.id
_entity.type
_entity.pdbx_description
1 polymer ?
#
loop_
_entity_poly.entity_id
_entity_poly.type
_entity_poly.pdbx_seq_one_letter_code
_entity_poly.pdbx_strand_id
1 'polypeptide(L)'
;MGLQPAITDIDQLKDRPEVAALLASHAAAVTGAKFDRNELTIWVDRIALRNSCLTLKNDPQLQYNALADITCVDWYPRGPRFEVVYQLFSIPNKKYLRLKVKLLGEDANID
;
A
#
# COMPACT_ATOMS: atom_id res chain seq x y z
N MET A 1 -12.53 5.02 26.72
CA MET A 1 -12.55 5.44 25.32
C MET A 1 -12.13 4.30 24.44
N GLY A 2 -12.97 3.97 23.52
CA GLY A 2 -12.68 2.87 22.60
C GLY A 2 -11.86 3.30 21.40
N LEU A 3 -11.07 2.38 20.88
CA LEU A 3 -10.42 2.57 19.60
C LEU A 3 -11.48 2.42 18.50
N GLN A 4 -11.37 3.24 17.49
CA GLN A 4 -12.24 3.08 16.34
C GLN A 4 -11.85 1.81 15.59
N PRO A 5 -12.82 1.02 15.09
CA PRO A 5 -12.48 -0.16 14.33
C PRO A 5 -11.75 0.21 13.04
N ALA A 6 -10.89 -0.69 12.59
CA ALA A 6 -10.19 -0.52 11.33
C ALA A 6 -11.21 -0.49 10.18
N ILE A 7 -10.97 0.40 9.21
CA ILE A 7 -11.75 0.46 7.98
C ILE A 7 -11.01 -0.39 6.94
N THR A 8 -11.65 -1.46 6.50
CA THR A 8 -11.07 -2.37 5.52
C THR A 8 -11.85 -2.44 4.22
N ASP A 9 -12.96 -1.74 4.13
CA ASP A 9 -13.78 -1.66 2.92
C ASP A 9 -13.20 -0.62 1.99
N ILE A 10 -12.70 -1.06 0.83
CA ILE A 10 -12.08 -0.16 -0.14
C ILE A 10 -13.06 0.92 -0.63
N ASP A 11 -14.35 0.60 -0.68
CA ASP A 11 -15.35 1.59 -1.10
C ASP A 11 -15.46 2.75 -0.11
N GLN A 12 -15.18 2.51 1.16
CA GLN A 12 -15.15 3.58 2.16
C GLN A 12 -13.85 4.37 2.12
N LEU A 13 -12.81 3.84 1.50
CA LEU A 13 -11.49 4.47 1.45
C LEU A 13 -11.17 5.09 0.09
N LYS A 14 -12.00 4.89 -0.92
CA LYS A 14 -11.71 5.38 -2.26
C LYS A 14 -11.68 6.90 -2.39
N ASP A 15 -12.21 7.61 -1.40
CA ASP A 15 -12.13 9.07 -1.37
C ASP A 15 -10.79 9.58 -0.86
N ARG A 16 -9.96 8.71 -0.31
CA ARG A 16 -8.62 9.10 0.11
C ARG A 16 -7.75 9.36 -1.11
N PRO A 17 -6.97 10.46 -1.13
CA PRO A 17 -6.21 10.82 -2.32
C PRO A 17 -5.29 9.70 -2.81
N GLU A 18 -4.65 8.97 -1.91
CA GLU A 18 -3.76 7.88 -2.26
C GLU A 18 -4.50 6.76 -2.97
N VAL A 19 -5.63 6.35 -2.41
CA VAL A 19 -6.45 5.28 -3.00
C VAL A 19 -7.04 5.74 -4.32
N ALA A 20 -7.55 6.97 -4.36
CA ALA A 20 -8.13 7.53 -5.58
C ALA A 20 -7.13 7.59 -6.72
N ALA A 21 -5.89 8.01 -6.43
CA ALA A 21 -4.84 8.10 -7.45
C ALA A 21 -4.49 6.73 -8.02
N LEU A 22 -4.37 5.71 -7.18
CA LEU A 22 -4.05 4.36 -7.65
C LEU A 22 -5.22 3.73 -8.41
N LEU A 23 -6.46 3.95 -7.96
CA LEU A 23 -7.62 3.44 -8.67
C LEU A 23 -7.77 4.10 -10.04
N ALA A 24 -7.45 5.39 -10.15
CA ALA A 24 -7.50 6.10 -11.42
C ALA A 24 -6.44 5.61 -12.41
N SER A 25 -5.25 5.26 -11.92
CA SER A 25 -4.14 4.79 -12.76
C SER A 25 -4.26 3.32 -13.09
N HIS A 26 -4.53 2.48 -12.09
CA HIS A 26 -4.49 1.04 -12.20
C HIS A 26 -5.51 0.41 -11.27
N ALA A 27 -6.81 0.54 -11.60
CA ALA A 27 -7.88 0.06 -10.72
C ALA A 27 -7.71 -1.42 -10.36
N ALA A 28 -7.34 -2.26 -11.34
CA ALA A 28 -7.19 -3.69 -11.12
C ALA A 28 -5.97 -4.05 -10.27
N ALA A 29 -5.03 -3.12 -10.09
CA ALA A 29 -3.82 -3.36 -9.33
C ALA A 29 -4.05 -3.26 -7.81
N VAL A 30 -5.07 -2.51 -7.40
CA VAL A 30 -5.36 -2.34 -5.98
C VAL A 30 -6.21 -3.52 -5.52
N THR A 31 -5.65 -4.35 -4.65
CA THR A 31 -6.31 -5.57 -4.18
C THR A 31 -6.94 -5.40 -2.80
N GLY A 32 -6.61 -4.34 -2.09
CA GLY A 32 -7.20 -4.06 -0.79
C GLY A 32 -6.67 -2.77 -0.21
N ALA A 33 -7.33 -2.28 0.81
CA ALA A 33 -6.90 -1.10 1.54
C ALA A 33 -7.40 -1.18 2.98
N LYS A 34 -6.68 -0.53 3.87
CA LYS A 34 -7.01 -0.52 5.30
C LYS A 34 -6.63 0.82 5.88
N PHE A 35 -7.51 1.40 6.68
CA PHE A 35 -7.19 2.58 7.46
C PHE A 35 -7.42 2.25 8.93
N ASP A 36 -6.36 2.32 9.71
CA ASP A 36 -6.37 1.93 11.11
C ASP A 36 -5.38 2.78 11.88
N ARG A 37 -5.79 3.31 13.01
CA ARG A 37 -4.93 4.11 13.89
C ARG A 37 -4.21 5.24 13.14
N ASN A 38 -4.93 5.89 12.24
CA ASN A 38 -4.41 6.99 11.43
C ASN A 38 -3.36 6.58 10.41
N GLU A 39 -3.23 5.30 10.12
CA GLU A 39 -2.30 4.78 9.13
C GLU A 39 -3.07 4.15 7.97
N LEU A 40 -2.68 4.52 6.76
CA LEU A 40 -3.26 3.96 5.55
C LEU A 40 -2.32 2.89 4.98
N THR A 41 -2.89 1.73 4.70
CA THR A 41 -2.19 0.62 4.04
C THR A 41 -2.94 0.27 2.77
N ILE A 42 -2.23 0.10 1.67
CA ILE A 42 -2.81 -0.30 0.39
C ILE A 42 -2.08 -1.55 -0.09
N TRP A 43 -2.85 -2.58 -0.43
CA TRP A 43 -2.33 -3.80 -1.07
C TRP A 43 -2.41 -3.64 -2.57
N VAL A 44 -1.30 -3.88 -3.25
CA VAL A 44 -1.24 -3.82 -4.71
C VAL A 44 -0.72 -5.14 -5.26
N ASP A 45 -1.08 -5.41 -6.52
CA ASP A 45 -0.56 -6.56 -7.24
C ASP A 45 0.93 -6.36 -7.49
N ARG A 46 1.70 -7.45 -7.37
CA ARG A 46 3.13 -7.44 -7.59
C ARG A 46 3.54 -6.81 -8.92
N ILE A 47 2.80 -7.14 -9.98
CA ILE A 47 3.13 -6.65 -11.33
C ILE A 47 2.98 -5.13 -11.42
N ALA A 48 2.06 -4.55 -10.66
CA ALA A 48 1.78 -3.11 -10.69
C ALA A 48 2.56 -2.32 -9.64
N LEU A 49 3.41 -2.96 -8.85
CA LEU A 49 4.11 -2.30 -7.74
C LEU A 49 4.90 -1.09 -8.20
N ARG A 50 5.70 -1.25 -9.24
CA ARG A 50 6.54 -0.15 -9.75
C ARG A 50 5.71 1.03 -10.19
N ASN A 51 4.66 0.77 -10.99
CA ASN A 51 3.79 1.83 -11.49
C ASN A 51 3.02 2.51 -10.36
N SER A 52 2.63 1.74 -9.36
CA SER A 52 1.96 2.29 -8.18
C SER A 52 2.88 3.25 -7.42
N CYS A 53 4.13 2.86 -7.21
CA CYS A 53 5.10 3.73 -6.56
C CYS A 53 5.36 5.00 -7.36
N LEU A 54 5.45 4.89 -8.70
CA LEU A 54 5.64 6.05 -9.56
C LEU A 54 4.44 7.00 -9.51
N THR A 55 3.23 6.46 -9.51
CA THR A 55 2.02 7.26 -9.40
C THR A 55 2.00 8.05 -8.10
N LEU A 56 2.31 7.39 -6.98
CA LEU A 56 2.34 8.03 -5.67
C LEU A 56 3.44 9.09 -5.57
N LYS A 57 4.58 8.84 -6.19
CA LYS A 57 5.69 9.78 -6.19
C LYS A 57 5.40 11.01 -7.01
N ASN A 58 4.82 10.83 -8.20
CA ASN A 58 4.69 11.91 -9.18
C ASN A 58 3.40 12.73 -9.03
N ASP A 59 2.43 12.24 -8.27
CA ASP A 59 1.20 13.00 -8.04
C ASP A 59 1.52 14.26 -7.24
N PRO A 60 1.17 15.45 -7.77
CA PRO A 60 1.53 16.73 -7.12
C PRO A 60 0.96 16.89 -5.71
N GLN A 61 -0.16 16.23 -5.41
CA GLN A 61 -0.77 16.32 -4.10
C GLN A 61 -0.22 15.30 -3.11
N LEU A 62 0.38 14.22 -3.61
CA LEU A 62 0.82 13.11 -2.76
C LEU A 62 2.32 13.13 -2.51
N GLN A 63 3.11 13.11 -3.57
CA GLN A 63 4.56 13.23 -3.53
C GLN A 63 5.22 12.28 -2.51
N TYR A 64 4.86 10.99 -2.57
CA TYR A 64 5.53 9.97 -1.77
C TYR A 64 6.88 9.66 -2.41
N ASN A 65 7.84 10.53 -2.14
CA ASN A 65 9.12 10.59 -2.83
C ASN A 65 10.29 10.01 -2.03
N ALA A 66 10.02 9.44 -0.88
CA ALA A 66 11.05 8.79 -0.08
C ALA A 66 10.61 7.39 0.32
N LEU A 67 11.53 6.45 0.28
CA LEU A 67 11.33 5.10 0.80
C LEU A 67 11.98 5.04 2.17
N ALA A 68 11.15 4.92 3.21
CA ALA A 68 11.65 4.90 4.59
C ALA A 68 12.13 3.51 5.00
N ASP A 69 11.46 2.46 4.53
CA ASP A 69 11.82 1.09 4.92
C ASP A 69 11.20 0.07 3.98
N ILE A 70 11.82 -1.11 3.90
CA ILE A 70 11.28 -2.30 3.23
C ILE A 70 11.41 -3.46 4.19
N THR A 71 10.30 -4.15 4.45
CA THR A 71 10.28 -5.30 5.35
C THR A 71 9.54 -6.46 4.68
N CYS A 72 10.01 -7.68 4.88
CA CYS A 72 9.31 -8.87 4.43
C CYS A 72 8.77 -9.63 5.64
N VAL A 73 7.48 -9.94 5.62
CA VAL A 73 6.84 -10.71 6.68
C VAL A 73 6.55 -12.11 6.15
N ASP A 74 6.94 -13.13 6.91
CA ASP A 74 6.66 -14.53 6.60
C ASP A 74 5.48 -14.99 7.43
N TRP A 75 4.38 -15.30 6.76
CA TRP A 75 3.13 -15.71 7.41
C TRP A 75 3.01 -17.22 7.55
N TYR A 76 4.09 -17.98 7.30
CA TYR A 76 4.03 -19.42 7.41
C TYR A 76 3.37 -19.88 8.72
N PRO A 77 2.49 -20.86 8.73
CA PRO A 77 2.08 -21.72 7.60
C PRO A 77 0.89 -21.20 6.79
N ARG A 78 0.45 -19.96 7.00
CA ARG A 78 -0.65 -19.40 6.23
C ARG A 78 -0.20 -18.98 4.84
N GLY A 79 -1.10 -19.02 3.89
CA GLY A 79 -0.89 -18.48 2.55
C GLY A 79 -1.75 -17.25 2.30
N PRO A 80 -1.33 -16.31 1.46
CA PRO A 80 -0.02 -16.26 0.83
C PRO A 80 1.10 -16.12 1.86
N ARG A 81 2.22 -16.79 1.63
CA ARG A 81 3.25 -16.91 2.65
C ARG A 81 3.96 -15.62 2.96
N PHE A 82 4.39 -14.90 1.92
CA PHE A 82 5.19 -13.71 2.11
C PHE A 82 4.39 -12.45 1.84
N GLU A 83 4.68 -11.42 2.60
CA GLU A 83 4.13 -10.10 2.37
C GLU A 83 5.27 -9.10 2.48
N VAL A 84 5.53 -8.37 1.40
CA VAL A 84 6.56 -7.33 1.41
C VAL A 84 5.88 -6.00 1.70
N VAL A 85 6.43 -5.29 2.67
CA VAL A 85 5.90 -4.03 3.16
C VAL A 85 6.85 -2.90 2.78
N TYR A 86 6.37 -1.95 2.02
CA TYR A 86 7.10 -0.75 1.65
C TYR A 86 6.55 0.42 2.44
N GLN A 87 7.40 1.02 3.27
CA GLN A 87 7.02 2.19 4.03
C GLN A 87 7.46 3.43 3.24
N LEU A 88 6.49 4.11 2.63
CA LEU A 88 6.73 5.31 1.84
C LEU A 88 6.50 6.56 2.69
N PHE A 89 7.19 7.62 2.35
CA PHE A 89 7.05 8.89 3.05
C PHE A 89 6.97 10.04 2.06
N SER A 90 6.01 10.93 2.30
CA SER A 90 5.91 12.19 1.56
C SER A 90 6.57 13.28 2.38
N ILE A 91 7.72 13.76 1.88
CA ILE A 91 8.46 14.82 2.59
C ILE A 91 7.64 16.11 2.69
N PRO A 92 7.04 16.61 1.58
CA PRO A 92 6.26 17.85 1.68
C PRO A 92 5.03 17.74 2.55
N ASN A 93 4.36 16.58 2.56
CA ASN A 93 3.11 16.40 3.31
C ASN A 93 3.33 15.81 4.71
N LYS A 94 4.53 15.34 4.99
CA LYS A 94 4.90 14.72 6.28
C LYS A 94 3.97 13.57 6.64
N LYS A 95 3.72 12.71 5.66
CA LYS A 95 2.83 11.56 5.82
C LYS A 95 3.51 10.27 5.41
N TYR A 96 3.14 9.20 6.08
CA TYR A 96 3.56 7.84 5.72
C TYR A 96 2.44 7.11 5.01
N LEU A 97 2.83 6.23 4.10
CA LEU A 97 1.91 5.30 3.45
C LEU A 97 2.57 3.95 3.39
N ARG A 98 1.82 2.91 3.72
CA ARG A 98 2.31 1.54 3.66
C ARG A 98 1.74 0.87 2.43
N LEU A 99 2.62 0.40 1.53
CA LEU A 99 2.24 -0.45 0.41
C LEU A 99 2.63 -1.87 0.73
N LYS A 100 1.73 -2.81 0.50
CA LYS A 100 1.99 -4.22 0.74
C LYS A 100 1.74 -5.03 -0.52
N VAL A 101 2.59 -6.03 -0.74
CA VAL A 101 2.47 -6.97 -1.85
C VAL A 101 2.51 -8.38 -1.26
N LYS A 102 1.48 -9.17 -1.57
CA LYS A 102 1.41 -10.55 -1.13
C LYS A 102 2.07 -11.45 -2.18
N LEU A 103 2.93 -12.36 -1.72
CA LEU A 103 3.65 -13.27 -2.58
C LEU A 103 3.44 -14.71 -2.13
N LEU A 104 3.23 -15.60 -3.07
CA LEU A 104 3.32 -17.03 -2.82
C LEU A 104 4.81 -17.39 -2.68
N GLY A 105 5.10 -18.49 -1.97
CA GLY A 105 6.49 -18.87 -1.70
C GLY A 105 7.34 -19.06 -2.94
N GLU A 106 6.75 -19.52 -4.02
CA GLU A 106 7.44 -19.76 -5.28
C GLU A 106 7.51 -18.52 -6.17
N ASP A 107 6.82 -17.44 -5.80
CA ASP A 107 6.79 -16.18 -6.55
C ASP A 107 7.52 -15.06 -5.81
N ALA A 108 8.45 -15.40 -4.95
CA ALA A 108 9.07 -14.45 -4.05
C ALA A 108 10.14 -13.56 -4.70
N ASN A 109 10.03 -13.31 -6.01
CA ASN A 109 10.92 -12.41 -6.73
C ASN A 109 10.21 -11.09 -7.02
N ILE A 110 10.78 -10.00 -6.54
CA ILE A 110 10.30 -8.65 -6.82
C ILE A 110 11.45 -7.86 -7.43
N ASP A 111 11.15 -7.24 -8.55
CA ASP A 111 12.11 -6.36 -9.21
C ASP A 111 12.04 -4.94 -8.66
#